data_c2c20ca8790089f1fe7c21fb71b19951
#
_entry.id   c2c20ca8790089f1fe7c21fb71b19951
#
_cell.length_a   1.000
_cell.length_b   1.000
_cell.length_c   1.000
_cell.angle_alpha   90.00
_cell.angle_beta   90.00
_cell.angle_gamma   90.00
#
_symmetry.space_group_name_H-M   'P 1'
#
loop_
_entity.id
_entity.type
_entity.pdbx_description
1 polymer ?
#
loop_
_entity_poly.entity_id
_entity_poly.type
_entity_poly.pdbx_seq_one_letter_code
_entity_poly.pdbx_strand_id
1 'polypeptide(L)'
;MAVVEHALLPVRAGSEAAFEAAFAEARPLIEASPGFVSIKIYRPTGTRQPYLLLAEWRSVEDHRDGFRQSDRYRQWRSLLHPFYDPVPEVSYFGEAL
;
A
#
# COMPACT_ATOMS: atom_id res chain seq x y z
N MET A 1 19.03 -2.23 7.34
CA MET A 1 18.44 -0.86 7.37
C MET A 1 17.08 -0.92 6.69
N ALA A 2 16.03 -0.50 7.38
CA ALA A 2 14.68 -0.53 6.81
C ALA A 2 14.36 0.79 6.11
N VAL A 3 13.54 0.71 5.06
CA VAL A 3 12.95 1.88 4.42
C VAL A 3 11.45 1.85 4.60
N VAL A 4 10.84 3.03 4.63
CA VAL A 4 9.39 3.18 4.77
C VAL A 4 8.82 3.61 3.41
N GLU A 5 7.89 2.81 2.92
CA GLU A 5 7.05 3.19 1.79
C GLU A 5 5.86 3.98 2.32
N HIS A 6 5.58 5.12 1.72
CA HIS A 6 4.48 6.01 2.09
C HIS A 6 3.60 6.26 0.88
N ALA A 7 2.31 6.14 1.06
CA ALA A 7 1.34 6.51 0.03
C ALA A 7 0.06 7.02 0.67
N LEU A 8 -0.51 8.06 0.10
CA LEU A 8 -1.87 8.48 0.43
C LEU A 8 -2.80 7.83 -0.59
N LEU A 9 -3.83 7.15 -0.11
CA LEU A 9 -4.73 6.35 -0.93
C LEU A 9 -6.07 7.07 -1.04
N PRO A 10 -6.33 7.79 -2.15
CA PRO A 10 -7.57 8.54 -2.31
C PRO A 10 -8.71 7.61 -2.73
N VAL A 11 -9.26 6.88 -1.78
CA VAL A 11 -10.37 5.94 -2.00
C VAL A 11 -11.63 6.73 -2.33
N ARG A 12 -12.35 6.29 -3.36
CA ARG A 12 -13.59 6.94 -3.80
C ARG A 12 -14.61 6.98 -2.67
N ALA A 13 -15.30 8.12 -2.53
CA ALA A 13 -16.35 8.29 -1.52
C ALA A 13 -17.43 7.23 -1.70
N GLY A 14 -17.84 6.61 -0.59
CA GLY A 14 -18.82 5.54 -0.60
C GLY A 14 -18.23 4.14 -0.82
N SER A 15 -16.95 4.03 -1.13
CA SER A 15 -16.30 2.75 -1.39
C SER A 15 -15.40 2.29 -0.23
N GLU A 16 -15.44 2.98 0.91
CA GLU A 16 -14.52 2.73 2.02
C GLU A 16 -14.62 1.31 2.55
N ALA A 17 -15.83 0.84 2.82
CA ALA A 17 -16.01 -0.52 3.35
C ALA A 17 -15.57 -1.59 2.36
N ALA A 18 -15.88 -1.41 1.07
CA ALA A 18 -15.46 -2.32 0.02
C ALA A 18 -13.94 -2.32 -0.15
N PHE A 19 -13.31 -1.15 -0.05
CA PHE A 19 -11.85 -1.04 -0.08
C PHE A 19 -11.20 -1.79 1.08
N GLU A 20 -11.72 -1.62 2.29
CA GLU A 20 -11.14 -2.30 3.46
C GLU A 20 -11.26 -3.82 3.35
N ALA A 21 -12.37 -4.32 2.82
CA ALA A 21 -12.53 -5.75 2.55
C ALA A 21 -11.55 -6.23 1.48
N ALA A 22 -11.36 -5.45 0.41
CA ALA A 22 -10.40 -5.78 -0.64
C ALA A 22 -8.97 -5.77 -0.12
N PHE A 23 -8.63 -4.84 0.78
CA PHE A 23 -7.31 -4.81 1.39
C PHE A 23 -7.06 -6.06 2.25
N ALA A 24 -8.05 -6.49 3.03
CA ALA A 24 -7.92 -7.71 3.82
C ALA A 24 -7.61 -8.92 2.91
N GLU A 25 -8.24 -8.99 1.75
CA GLU A 25 -7.99 -10.04 0.76
C GLU A 25 -6.62 -9.89 0.10
N ALA A 26 -6.18 -8.67 -0.18
CA ALA A 26 -4.92 -8.40 -0.87
C ALA A 26 -3.69 -8.53 0.04
N ARG A 27 -3.86 -8.34 1.35
CA ARG A 27 -2.75 -8.28 2.30
C ARG A 27 -1.77 -9.46 2.22
N PRO A 28 -2.20 -10.72 2.10
CA PRO A 28 -1.26 -11.84 1.98
C PRO A 28 -0.33 -11.73 0.78
N LEU A 29 -0.73 -11.04 -0.27
CA LEU A 29 0.10 -10.88 -1.48
C LEU A 29 1.37 -10.07 -1.20
N ILE A 30 1.25 -8.96 -0.48
CA ILE A 30 2.41 -8.14 -0.14
C ILE A 30 3.22 -8.80 0.96
N GLU A 31 2.56 -9.45 1.93
CA GLU A 31 3.23 -10.13 3.04
C GLU A 31 4.12 -11.28 2.59
N ALA A 32 3.82 -11.91 1.46
CA ALA A 32 4.61 -13.00 0.91
C ALA A 32 5.85 -12.52 0.14
N SER A 33 6.05 -11.22 -0.02
CA SER A 33 7.13 -10.68 -0.84
C SER A 33 8.46 -10.69 -0.10
N PRO A 34 9.56 -11.12 -0.75
CA PRO A 34 10.88 -11.05 -0.13
C PRO A 34 11.23 -9.61 0.27
N GLY A 35 11.79 -9.45 1.45
CA GLY A 35 12.17 -8.14 1.97
C GLY A 35 11.04 -7.35 2.63
N PHE A 36 9.81 -7.84 2.57
CA PHE A 36 8.69 -7.22 3.27
C PHE A 36 8.88 -7.34 4.78
N VAL A 37 8.61 -6.27 5.53
CA VAL A 37 8.68 -6.25 6.99
C VAL A 37 7.29 -6.06 7.59
N SER A 38 6.58 -4.99 7.24
CA SER A 38 5.26 -4.70 7.81
C SER A 38 4.46 -3.76 6.91
N ILE A 39 3.15 -3.77 7.10
CA ILE A 39 2.26 -2.80 6.45
C ILE A 39 1.16 -2.39 7.41
N LYS A 40 0.86 -1.09 7.40
CA LYS A 40 -0.27 -0.51 8.11
C LYS A 40 -1.00 0.43 7.19
N ILE A 41 -2.33 0.34 7.17
CA ILE A 41 -3.17 1.31 6.50
C ILE A 41 -4.06 1.95 7.56
N TYR A 42 -3.98 3.28 7.66
CA TYR A 42 -4.73 4.06 8.63
C TYR A 42 -5.96 4.67 7.98
N ARG A 43 -7.09 4.55 8.66
CA ARG A 43 -8.33 5.19 8.23
C ARG A 43 -8.23 6.70 8.41
N PRO A 44 -8.82 7.48 7.48
CA PRO A 44 -8.92 8.93 7.70
C PRO A 44 -9.86 9.24 8.87
N THR A 45 -9.60 10.35 9.55
CA THR A 45 -10.50 10.86 10.61
C THR A 45 -11.52 11.84 10.08
N GLY A 46 -11.27 12.44 8.92
CA GLY A 46 -12.14 13.42 8.29
C GLY A 46 -12.74 12.95 6.99
N THR A 47 -13.75 13.68 6.49
CA THR A 47 -14.36 13.43 5.18
C THR A 47 -13.41 13.90 4.07
N ARG A 48 -13.42 13.20 2.92
CA ARG A 48 -12.60 13.53 1.74
C ARG A 48 -11.09 13.50 2.02
N GLN A 49 -10.71 12.79 3.05
CA GLN A 49 -9.31 12.58 3.41
C GLN A 49 -8.88 11.21 2.89
N PRO A 50 -7.67 11.07 2.32
CA PRO A 50 -7.20 9.75 1.88
C PRO A 50 -6.85 8.85 3.06
N TYR A 51 -6.81 7.54 2.82
CA TYR A 51 -6.18 6.60 3.73
C TYR A 51 -4.67 6.80 3.66
N LEU A 52 -3.96 6.42 4.73
CA LEU A 52 -2.50 6.47 4.78
C LEU A 52 -1.94 5.05 4.78
N LEU A 53 -1.12 4.73 3.80
CA LEU A 53 -0.36 3.48 3.76
C LEU A 53 1.07 3.74 4.23
N LEU A 54 1.52 2.96 5.20
CA LEU A 54 2.92 2.90 5.62
C LEU A 54 3.35 1.44 5.59
N ALA A 55 4.37 1.12 4.80
CA ALA A 55 4.93 -0.22 4.75
C ALA A 55 6.44 -0.14 4.95
N GLU A 56 6.98 -1.11 5.69
CA GLU A 56 8.42 -1.22 5.86
C GLU A 56 8.98 -2.33 4.98
N TRP A 57 10.11 -2.06 4.36
CA TRP A 57 10.85 -2.98 3.51
C TRP A 57 12.31 -2.97 3.91
N ARG A 58 13.02 -4.06 3.65
CA ARG A 58 14.47 -4.11 3.87
C ARG A 58 15.22 -3.15 2.95
N SER A 59 14.70 -2.93 1.75
CA SER A 59 15.29 -2.00 0.79
C SER A 59 14.22 -1.45 -0.15
N VAL A 60 14.52 -0.32 -0.80
CA VAL A 60 13.67 0.23 -1.85
C VAL A 60 13.51 -0.79 -2.99
N GLU A 61 14.59 -1.48 -3.35
CA GLU A 61 14.61 -2.45 -4.45
C GLU A 61 13.66 -3.62 -4.19
N ASP A 62 13.54 -4.08 -2.95
CA ASP A 62 12.59 -5.15 -2.61
C ASP A 62 11.16 -4.79 -2.94
N HIS A 63 10.77 -3.52 -2.74
CA HIS A 63 9.44 -3.05 -3.14
C HIS A 63 9.37 -2.71 -4.62
N ARG A 64 10.25 -1.82 -5.08
CA ARG A 64 10.18 -1.27 -6.44
C ARG A 64 10.46 -2.31 -7.51
N ASP A 65 11.49 -3.14 -7.30
CA ASP A 65 11.94 -4.11 -8.30
C ASP A 65 11.46 -5.53 -7.99
N GLY A 66 11.33 -5.88 -6.72
CA GLY A 66 10.82 -7.19 -6.29
C GLY A 66 9.30 -7.27 -6.38
N PHE A 67 8.61 -6.61 -5.44
CA PHE A 67 7.15 -6.73 -5.36
C PHE A 67 6.45 -6.16 -6.61
N ARG A 68 6.78 -4.94 -6.99
CA ARG A 68 6.08 -4.26 -8.10
C ARG A 68 6.29 -4.92 -9.46
N GLN A 69 7.31 -5.78 -9.61
CA GLN A 69 7.56 -6.52 -10.84
C GLN A 69 7.01 -7.95 -10.77
N SER A 70 6.36 -8.33 -9.68
CA SER A 70 5.89 -9.69 -9.45
C SER A 70 4.43 -9.91 -9.88
N ASP A 71 4.07 -11.19 -10.03
CA ASP A 71 2.67 -11.56 -10.28
C ASP A 71 1.78 -11.23 -9.08
N ARG A 72 2.33 -11.30 -7.86
CA ARG A 72 1.60 -10.88 -6.65
C ARG A 72 1.18 -9.43 -6.74
N TYR A 73 2.02 -8.55 -7.28
CA TYR A 73 1.65 -7.14 -7.44
C TYR A 73 0.52 -6.96 -8.45
N ARG A 74 0.49 -7.74 -9.53
CA ARG A 74 -0.61 -7.65 -10.50
C ARG A 74 -1.95 -7.97 -9.84
N GLN A 75 -1.99 -8.98 -8.98
CA GLN A 75 -3.20 -9.33 -8.22
C GLN A 75 -3.53 -8.23 -7.19
N TRP A 76 -2.55 -7.73 -6.47
CA TRP A 76 -2.68 -6.61 -5.54
C TRP A 76 -3.29 -5.40 -6.23
N ARG A 77 -2.73 -5.02 -7.37
CA ARG A 77 -3.20 -3.89 -8.15
C ARG A 77 -4.65 -4.10 -8.63
N SER A 78 -4.97 -5.28 -9.12
CA SER A 78 -6.32 -5.59 -9.59
C SER A 78 -7.37 -5.48 -8.49
N LEU A 79 -7.00 -5.85 -7.25
CA LEU A 79 -7.91 -5.76 -6.12
C LEU A 79 -8.10 -4.33 -5.61
N LEU A 80 -7.04 -3.50 -5.64
CA LEU A 80 -7.03 -2.23 -4.93
C LEU A 80 -7.13 -0.99 -5.81
N HIS A 81 -6.47 -0.97 -6.98
CA HIS A 81 -6.42 0.23 -7.82
C HIS A 81 -7.79 0.71 -8.30
N PRO A 82 -8.80 -0.15 -8.54
CA PRO A 82 -10.12 0.33 -8.94
C PRO A 82 -10.77 1.28 -7.93
N PHE A 83 -10.33 1.25 -6.66
CA PHE A 83 -10.89 2.11 -5.62
C PHE A 83 -10.31 3.52 -5.59
N TYR A 84 -9.19 3.76 -6.28
CA TYR A 84 -8.45 5.03 -6.18
C TYR A 84 -8.84 6.02 -7.25
N ASP A 85 -8.88 7.30 -6.84
CA ASP A 85 -9.07 8.43 -7.74
C ASP A 85 -8.50 9.70 -7.10
N PRO A 86 -7.35 10.19 -7.55
CA PRO A 86 -6.46 9.65 -8.59
C PRO A 86 -5.61 8.47 -8.10
N VAL A 87 -4.80 7.90 -9.00
CA VAL A 87 -3.84 6.85 -8.64
C VAL A 87 -2.83 7.42 -7.64
N PRO A 88 -2.56 6.74 -6.52
CA PRO A 88 -1.63 7.25 -5.52
C PRO A 88 -0.19 7.21 -6.00
N GLU A 89 0.59 8.15 -5.47
CA GLU A 89 2.04 8.19 -5.65
C GLU A 89 2.72 7.61 -4.43
N VAL A 90 3.82 6.88 -4.65
CA VAL A 90 4.60 6.27 -3.60
C VAL A 90 5.87 7.06 -3.36
N SER A 91 6.17 7.30 -2.09
CA SER A 91 7.43 7.92 -1.65
C SER A 91 8.14 6.98 -0.70
N TYR A 92 9.46 7.08 -0.65
CA TYR A 92 10.27 6.27 0.26
C TYR A 92 11.00 7.18 1.25
N PHE A 93 11.07 6.71 2.48
CA PHE A 93 11.75 7.41 3.57
C PHE A 93 12.73 6.46 4.25
N GLY A 94 13.82 7.01 4.77
CA GLY A 94 14.80 6.26 5.53
C GLY A 94 14.40 6.10 7.00
N GLU A 95 15.40 5.86 7.83
CA GLU A 95 15.18 5.66 9.26
C GLU A 95 14.74 6.95 9.95
N ALA A 96 13.95 6.78 11.02
CA ALA A 96 13.61 7.89 11.89
C ALA A 96 14.85 8.43 12.61
N LEU A 97 14.83 9.71 12.87
CA LEU A 97 15.90 10.38 13.63
C LEU A 97 15.93 9.91 15.09
#